data_0fc8d58065b2916afceec0ab2f6cd76a
#
_entry.id   0fc8d58065b2916afceec0ab2f6cd76a
#
_cell.length_a   1.000
_cell.length_b   1.000
_cell.length_c   1.000
_cell.angle_alpha   90.00
_cell.angle_beta   90.00
_cell.angle_gamma   90.00
#
_symmetry.space_group_name_H-M   'P 1'
#
loop_
_entity.id
_entity.type
_entity.pdbx_description
1 polymer ?
#
loop_
_entity_poly.entity_id
_entity_poly.type
_entity_poly.pdbx_seq_one_letter_code
_entity_poly.pdbx_strand_id
1 'polypeptide(L)'
;LPAIAEEPPQRVRAWLVVPGEAELRDQAVLKLPKGYRFLGGQETQRLLKQMGNFPSGAELGLITATAENEQWFMVVRYIDAGYVKDDEAANWDADALMTSIKEGTDEDNKTRQAQGFPPLVIRGWEEKPHYDKAASKVVWAISAQERETVGVNYNTLALGRQGYLSMNMVGSLEQLPVLKPHVGLLLSNVEFIEGKRYTDFDSTTDKVAAVGLSALIAGAAIKSGLLAKLWAFIIPLVIAGKKLLMLLVIALGGLAAKYFNKKPKPEQAGGGGGLSS
;
A
#
# COMPACT_ATOMS: atom_id res chain seq x y z
N LEU A 1 26.04 -18.92 26.08
CA LEU A 1 25.16 -18.62 24.92
C LEU A 1 25.90 -17.60 24.07
N PRO A 2 26.16 -17.84 22.77
CA PRO A 2 26.74 -16.84 21.92
C PRO A 2 25.69 -15.71 21.71
N ALA A 3 26.13 -14.45 21.85
CA ALA A 3 25.34 -13.29 21.52
C ALA A 3 24.98 -13.34 20.02
N ILE A 4 23.69 -13.33 19.71
CA ILE A 4 23.22 -13.15 18.34
C ILE A 4 23.59 -11.72 17.97
N ALA A 5 24.54 -11.56 17.06
CA ALA A 5 24.91 -10.27 16.52
C ALA A 5 23.66 -9.73 15.77
N GLU A 6 23.09 -8.63 16.25
CA GLU A 6 22.08 -7.89 15.51
C GLU A 6 22.66 -7.46 14.16
N GLU A 7 22.14 -8.01 13.06
CA GLU A 7 22.47 -7.50 11.73
C GLU A 7 22.15 -6.00 11.66
N PRO A 8 23.08 -5.17 11.19
CA PRO A 8 22.82 -3.75 11.06
C PRO A 8 21.63 -3.53 10.09
N PRO A 9 20.77 -2.55 10.36
CA PRO A 9 19.55 -2.30 9.56
C PRO A 9 19.94 -2.12 8.09
N GLN A 10 19.46 -3.02 7.24
CA GLN A 10 19.71 -2.97 5.80
C GLN A 10 19.08 -1.68 5.24
N ARG A 11 19.90 -0.86 4.62
CA ARG A 11 19.48 0.42 4.05
C ARG A 11 18.49 0.17 2.90
N VAL A 12 17.33 0.81 2.98
CA VAL A 12 16.36 0.88 1.87
C VAL A 12 17.05 1.51 0.66
N ARG A 13 17.19 0.76 -0.45
CA ARG A 13 18.17 1.08 -1.50
C ARG A 13 17.71 2.08 -2.54
N ALA A 14 16.44 2.20 -2.86
CA ALA A 14 16.04 3.13 -3.93
C ALA A 14 14.58 3.59 -3.78
N TRP A 15 14.39 4.85 -3.47
CA TRP A 15 13.14 5.55 -3.66
C TRP A 15 13.14 6.21 -5.04
N LEU A 16 12.08 5.96 -5.81
CA LEU A 16 11.76 6.84 -6.93
C LEU A 16 11.19 8.12 -6.32
N VAL A 17 11.94 9.20 -6.46
CA VAL A 17 11.52 10.54 -6.03
C VAL A 17 11.23 11.35 -7.29
N VAL A 18 10.25 11.90 -7.37
CA VAL A 18 9.24 12.50 -8.21
C VAL A 18 9.52 13.80 -8.95
N PRO A 19 8.69 14.19 -9.92
CA PRO A 19 7.62 13.45 -10.59
C PRO A 19 8.18 12.35 -11.50
N GLY A 20 7.46 11.23 -11.61
CA GLY A 20 7.91 10.09 -12.40
C GLY A 20 6.79 9.07 -12.63
N GLU A 21 7.08 8.07 -13.41
CA GLU A 21 6.19 6.96 -13.66
C GLU A 21 6.74 5.69 -13.00
N ALA A 22 5.88 4.98 -12.28
CA ALA A 22 6.18 3.66 -11.75
C ALA A 22 5.39 2.61 -12.55
N GLU A 23 6.11 1.71 -13.20
CA GLU A 23 5.50 0.56 -13.86
C GLU A 23 4.97 -0.41 -12.80
N LEU A 24 3.69 -0.75 -12.90
CA LEU A 24 3.00 -1.69 -12.04
C LEU A 24 2.88 -3.04 -12.77
N ARG A 25 4.02 -3.72 -12.95
CA ARG A 25 4.21 -4.86 -13.84
C ARG A 25 3.87 -4.49 -15.29
N ASP A 26 3.39 -5.49 -16.06
CA ASP A 26 2.82 -5.37 -17.39
C ASP A 26 1.32 -5.02 -17.38
N GLN A 27 0.81 -4.42 -16.30
CA GLN A 27 -0.62 -4.21 -16.11
C GLN A 27 -1.02 -2.75 -16.14
N ALA A 28 -0.29 -1.90 -15.45
CA ALA A 28 -0.66 -0.51 -15.27
C ALA A 28 0.56 0.38 -15.03
N VAL A 29 0.35 1.69 -15.11
CA VAL A 29 1.32 2.71 -14.78
C VAL A 29 0.74 3.61 -13.70
N LEU A 30 1.53 3.93 -12.68
CA LEU A 30 1.26 4.98 -11.71
C LEU A 30 2.05 6.22 -12.10
N LYS A 31 1.36 7.27 -12.51
CA LYS A 31 1.92 8.61 -12.70
C LYS A 31 2.05 9.27 -11.33
N LEU A 32 3.25 9.23 -10.77
CA LEU A 32 3.50 9.70 -9.41
C LEU A 32 3.56 11.24 -9.37
N PRO A 33 2.64 11.95 -8.68
CA PRO A 33 2.65 13.40 -8.63
C PRO A 33 3.80 13.97 -7.79
N LYS A 34 4.08 15.26 -7.93
CA LYS A 34 5.01 15.97 -7.03
C LYS A 34 4.53 15.88 -5.57
N GLY A 35 5.44 15.69 -4.64
CA GLY A 35 5.13 15.57 -3.22
C GLY A 35 4.99 14.14 -2.72
N TYR A 36 5.22 13.15 -3.60
CA TYR A 36 5.21 11.73 -3.24
C TYR A 36 6.54 11.06 -3.58
N ARG A 37 6.76 9.90 -3.02
CA ARG A 37 7.85 8.99 -3.34
C ARG A 37 7.35 7.56 -3.37
N PHE A 38 7.95 6.75 -4.24
CA PHE A 38 7.59 5.36 -4.45
C PHE A 38 8.78 4.45 -4.14
N LEU A 39 8.54 3.42 -3.36
CA LEU A 39 9.50 2.36 -3.05
C LEU A 39 9.11 1.11 -3.81
N GLY A 40 10.04 0.49 -4.53
CA GLY A 40 9.78 -0.71 -5.32
C GLY A 40 9.38 -1.93 -4.48
N GLY A 41 8.82 -2.96 -5.14
CA GLY A 41 8.18 -4.09 -4.48
C GLY A 41 9.10 -4.89 -3.55
N GLN A 42 10.34 -5.15 -3.95
CA GLN A 42 11.28 -5.91 -3.11
C GLN A 42 11.61 -5.18 -1.80
N GLU A 43 11.91 -3.90 -1.89
CA GLU A 43 12.20 -3.05 -0.75
C GLU A 43 10.95 -2.85 0.13
N THR A 44 9.77 -2.74 -0.49
CA THR A 44 8.49 -2.70 0.22
C THR A 44 8.29 -3.97 1.05
N GLN A 45 8.52 -5.15 0.48
CA GLN A 45 8.41 -6.41 1.22
C GLN A 45 9.39 -6.49 2.40
N ARG A 46 10.63 -6.03 2.22
CA ARG A 46 11.62 -5.96 3.30
C ARG A 46 11.16 -5.02 4.41
N LEU A 47 10.69 -3.82 4.04
CA LEU A 47 10.19 -2.84 4.98
C LEU A 47 8.97 -3.37 5.75
N LEU A 48 8.00 -3.97 5.07
CA LEU A 48 6.82 -4.56 5.69
C LEU A 48 7.21 -5.68 6.69
N LYS A 49 8.19 -6.53 6.36
CA LYS A 49 8.71 -7.54 7.29
C LYS A 49 9.33 -6.92 8.54
N GLN A 50 10.13 -5.87 8.39
CA GLN A 50 10.72 -5.14 9.52
C GLN A 50 9.66 -4.49 10.43
N MET A 51 8.50 -4.13 9.84
CA MET A 51 7.33 -3.63 10.56
C MET A 51 6.47 -4.74 11.19
N GLY A 52 6.91 -6.01 11.16
CA GLY A 52 6.15 -7.13 11.71
C GLY A 52 5.01 -7.62 10.82
N ASN A 53 5.00 -7.25 9.54
CA ASN A 53 4.00 -7.70 8.58
C ASN A 53 4.49 -8.93 7.79
N PHE A 54 3.55 -9.62 7.14
CA PHE A 54 3.80 -10.82 6.34
C PHE A 54 3.50 -10.53 4.86
N PRO A 55 4.48 -10.04 4.07
CA PRO A 55 4.26 -9.75 2.66
C PRO A 55 3.84 -11.00 1.87
N SER A 56 2.92 -10.81 0.92
CA SER A 56 2.39 -11.89 0.07
C SER A 56 3.24 -12.22 -1.14
N GLY A 57 4.14 -11.29 -1.51
CA GLY A 57 4.83 -11.31 -2.81
C GLY A 57 4.07 -10.59 -3.93
N ALA A 58 2.84 -10.13 -3.67
CA ALA A 58 2.04 -9.35 -4.62
C ALA A 58 2.33 -7.84 -4.56
N GLU A 59 3.13 -7.39 -3.58
CA GLU A 59 3.49 -6.00 -3.40
C GLU A 59 4.32 -5.51 -4.58
N LEU A 60 3.81 -4.47 -5.24
CA LEU A 60 4.49 -3.76 -6.34
C LEU A 60 5.28 -2.58 -5.82
N GLY A 61 4.84 -1.99 -4.71
CA GLY A 61 5.52 -0.88 -4.10
C GLY A 61 4.75 -0.26 -2.94
N LEU A 62 5.38 0.77 -2.37
CA LEU A 62 4.85 1.56 -1.29
C LEU A 62 5.01 3.05 -1.63
N ILE A 63 3.97 3.83 -1.38
CA ILE A 63 3.94 5.28 -1.59
C ILE A 63 3.91 5.97 -0.24
N THR A 64 4.64 7.07 -0.09
CA THR A 64 4.51 8.00 1.02
C THR A 64 4.57 9.44 0.53
N ALA A 65 4.08 10.39 1.32
CA ALA A 65 4.36 11.80 1.10
C ALA A 65 5.86 12.12 1.32
N THR A 66 6.33 13.20 0.71
CA THR A 66 7.66 13.77 0.99
C THR A 66 7.66 14.70 2.19
N ALA A 67 6.49 15.20 2.60
CA ALA A 67 6.31 16.05 3.75
C ALA A 67 6.50 15.27 5.06
N GLU A 68 7.34 15.76 5.97
CA GLU A 68 7.70 15.06 7.21
C GLU A 68 6.57 14.99 8.25
N ASN A 69 5.61 15.90 8.17
CA ASN A 69 4.45 15.95 9.06
C ASN A 69 3.31 15.00 8.62
N GLU A 70 3.43 14.36 7.46
CA GLU A 70 2.45 13.42 6.94
C GLU A 70 2.89 11.97 7.22
N GLN A 71 2.27 11.37 8.23
CA GLN A 71 2.64 10.04 8.73
C GLN A 71 1.66 8.98 8.23
N TRP A 72 1.73 8.68 6.96
CA TRP A 72 0.97 7.62 6.31
C TRP A 72 1.82 6.92 5.25
N PHE A 73 1.38 5.74 4.86
CA PHE A 73 1.91 5.05 3.70
C PHE A 73 0.79 4.30 2.96
N MET A 74 0.99 4.07 1.67
CA MET A 74 0.08 3.31 0.84
C MET A 74 0.82 2.14 0.20
N VAL A 75 0.35 0.92 0.42
CA VAL A 75 0.89 -0.27 -0.23
C VAL A 75 0.11 -0.56 -1.50
N VAL A 76 0.83 -0.74 -2.59
CA VAL A 76 0.29 -1.07 -3.91
C VAL A 76 0.56 -2.54 -4.21
N ARG A 77 -0.49 -3.29 -4.58
CA ARG A 77 -0.44 -4.71 -4.96
C ARG A 77 -1.18 -4.95 -6.26
N TYR A 78 -0.73 -5.92 -7.04
CA TYR A 78 -1.53 -6.47 -8.13
C TYR A 78 -1.93 -7.91 -7.80
N ILE A 79 -3.21 -8.20 -7.97
CA ILE A 79 -3.79 -9.52 -7.75
C ILE A 79 -4.32 -10.05 -9.07
N ASP A 80 -3.70 -11.12 -9.57
CA ASP A 80 -4.12 -11.87 -10.75
C ASP A 80 -5.27 -12.81 -10.37
N ALA A 81 -6.46 -12.23 -10.23
CA ALA A 81 -7.68 -12.95 -9.83
C ALA A 81 -8.51 -13.44 -11.01
N GLY A 82 -8.24 -12.93 -12.20
CA GLY A 82 -9.15 -12.92 -13.33
C GLY A 82 -10.08 -11.69 -13.31
N TYR A 83 -10.99 -11.61 -14.26
CA TYR A 83 -11.97 -10.53 -14.37
C TYR A 83 -12.97 -10.55 -13.21
N VAL A 84 -12.95 -9.50 -12.39
CA VAL A 84 -13.85 -9.37 -11.24
C VAL A 84 -15.17 -8.74 -11.69
N LYS A 85 -16.28 -9.48 -11.61
CA LYS A 85 -17.60 -8.96 -11.97
C LYS A 85 -18.06 -7.89 -10.99
N ASP A 86 -18.69 -6.84 -11.49
CA ASP A 86 -19.20 -5.69 -10.74
C ASP A 86 -20.72 -5.64 -10.62
N ASP A 87 -21.42 -6.69 -11.07
CA ASP A 87 -22.89 -6.74 -11.15
C ASP A 87 -23.57 -6.47 -9.81
N GLU A 88 -22.95 -6.88 -8.70
CA GLU A 88 -23.50 -6.75 -7.35
C GLU A 88 -23.25 -5.37 -6.71
N ALA A 89 -22.42 -4.51 -7.32
CA ALA A 89 -22.00 -3.24 -6.74
C ALA A 89 -23.15 -2.26 -6.49
N ALA A 90 -24.25 -2.36 -7.26
CA ALA A 90 -25.42 -1.51 -7.11
C ALA A 90 -26.26 -1.83 -5.85
N ASN A 91 -26.09 -3.02 -5.25
CA ASN A 91 -26.96 -3.53 -4.20
C ASN A 91 -26.18 -4.00 -2.94
N TRP A 92 -25.06 -3.37 -2.64
CA TRP A 92 -24.29 -3.75 -1.45
C TRP A 92 -25.03 -3.45 -0.14
N ASP A 93 -25.07 -4.44 0.70
CA ASP A 93 -25.46 -4.27 2.10
C ASP A 93 -24.20 -3.97 2.93
N ALA A 94 -24.00 -2.69 3.25
CA ALA A 94 -22.83 -2.25 4.00
C ALA A 94 -22.76 -2.86 5.41
N ASP A 95 -23.89 -3.19 6.02
CA ASP A 95 -23.93 -3.76 7.38
C ASP A 95 -23.58 -5.26 7.33
N ALA A 96 -24.05 -5.98 6.31
CA ALA A 96 -23.62 -7.36 6.05
C ALA A 96 -22.12 -7.45 5.72
N LEU A 97 -21.60 -6.51 4.91
CA LEU A 97 -20.16 -6.41 4.63
C LEU A 97 -19.36 -6.16 5.91
N MET A 98 -19.82 -5.24 6.77
CA MET A 98 -19.14 -4.95 8.05
C MET A 98 -19.14 -6.16 8.97
N THR A 99 -20.25 -6.91 9.02
CA THR A 99 -20.34 -8.15 9.79
C THR A 99 -19.30 -9.15 9.30
N SER A 100 -19.21 -9.37 7.99
CA SER A 100 -18.22 -10.29 7.42
C SER A 100 -16.78 -9.84 7.68
N ILE A 101 -16.50 -8.53 7.65
CA ILE A 101 -15.17 -7.97 7.99
C ILE A 101 -14.81 -8.27 9.44
N LYS A 102 -15.75 -8.09 10.38
CA LYS A 102 -15.54 -8.39 11.79
C LYS A 102 -15.29 -9.87 12.04
N GLU A 103 -16.10 -10.74 11.46
CA GLU A 103 -15.93 -12.20 11.56
C GLU A 103 -14.57 -12.65 10.99
N GLY A 104 -14.17 -12.15 9.83
CA GLY A 104 -12.86 -12.42 9.26
C GLY A 104 -11.73 -11.95 10.16
N THR A 105 -11.85 -10.76 10.75
CA THR A 105 -10.87 -10.22 11.69
C THR A 105 -10.75 -11.05 12.95
N ASP A 106 -11.88 -11.56 13.49
CA ASP A 106 -11.87 -12.42 14.67
C ASP A 106 -11.15 -13.75 14.39
N GLU A 107 -11.28 -14.30 13.19
CA GLU A 107 -10.52 -15.49 12.79
C GLU A 107 -9.03 -15.19 12.66
N ASP A 108 -8.66 -14.08 12.01
CA ASP A 108 -7.26 -13.64 11.89
C ASP A 108 -6.63 -13.34 13.25
N ASN A 109 -7.39 -12.85 14.20
CA ASN A 109 -6.95 -12.59 15.57
C ASN A 109 -6.43 -13.85 16.28
N LYS A 110 -6.97 -15.03 15.97
CA LYS A 110 -6.46 -16.30 16.51
C LYS A 110 -5.01 -16.54 16.06
N THR A 111 -4.73 -16.31 14.78
CA THR A 111 -3.37 -16.41 14.21
C THR A 111 -2.44 -15.34 14.77
N ARG A 112 -2.92 -14.09 14.89
CA ARG A 112 -2.15 -12.99 15.47
C ARG A 112 -1.73 -13.29 16.91
N GLN A 113 -2.66 -13.73 17.73
CA GLN A 113 -2.41 -14.07 19.14
C GLN A 113 -1.44 -15.25 19.27
N ALA A 114 -1.56 -16.27 18.43
CA ALA A 114 -0.63 -17.41 18.40
C ALA A 114 0.82 -16.97 18.04
N GLN A 115 0.97 -15.84 17.34
CA GLN A 115 2.27 -15.25 16.99
C GLN A 115 2.73 -14.15 17.98
N GLY A 116 1.99 -13.94 19.08
CA GLY A 116 2.32 -12.94 20.10
C GLY A 116 1.89 -11.51 19.80
N PHE A 117 1.07 -11.31 18.74
CA PHE A 117 0.52 -9.98 18.42
C PHE A 117 -0.81 -9.75 19.12
N PRO A 118 -1.11 -8.51 19.54
CA PRO A 118 -2.42 -8.18 20.13
C PRO A 118 -3.53 -8.29 19.08
N PRO A 119 -4.77 -8.60 19.51
CA PRO A 119 -5.91 -8.65 18.63
C PRO A 119 -6.25 -7.25 18.08
N LEU A 120 -6.83 -7.24 16.88
CA LEU A 120 -7.44 -6.06 16.27
C LEU A 120 -8.96 -6.06 16.53
N VAL A 121 -9.50 -4.89 16.80
CA VAL A 121 -10.94 -4.66 16.95
C VAL A 121 -11.41 -3.70 15.87
N ILE A 122 -12.24 -4.18 14.96
CA ILE A 122 -12.85 -3.32 13.92
C ILE A 122 -13.88 -2.39 14.59
N ARG A 123 -13.66 -1.09 14.48
CA ARG A 123 -14.55 -0.06 15.04
C ARG A 123 -15.76 0.19 14.14
N GLY A 124 -15.54 0.31 12.83
CA GLY A 124 -16.59 0.52 11.86
C GLY A 124 -16.11 1.15 10.56
N TRP A 125 -17.09 1.58 9.76
CA TRP A 125 -16.85 2.37 8.56
C TRP A 125 -16.46 3.81 8.93
N GLU A 126 -15.39 4.28 8.33
CA GLU A 126 -15.09 5.72 8.21
C GLU A 126 -15.58 6.24 6.86
N GLU A 127 -15.62 5.36 5.85
CA GLU A 127 -16.31 5.57 4.58
C GLU A 127 -16.89 4.23 4.12
N LYS A 128 -18.22 4.21 3.86
CA LYS A 128 -18.88 3.01 3.32
C LYS A 128 -18.38 2.72 1.90
N PRO A 129 -18.40 1.45 1.45
CA PRO A 129 -17.99 1.09 0.10
C PRO A 129 -18.74 1.90 -0.96
N HIS A 130 -17.97 2.47 -1.88
CA HIS A 130 -18.46 3.19 -3.04
C HIS A 130 -17.77 2.70 -4.30
N TYR A 131 -18.55 2.40 -5.35
CA TYR A 131 -18.05 1.96 -6.65
C TYR A 131 -18.30 3.04 -7.70
N ASP A 132 -17.22 3.53 -8.29
CA ASP A 132 -17.26 4.35 -9.51
C ASP A 132 -17.22 3.42 -10.72
N LYS A 133 -18.40 3.17 -11.33
CA LYS A 133 -18.53 2.29 -12.48
C LYS A 133 -17.80 2.84 -13.72
N ALA A 134 -17.75 4.16 -13.90
CA ALA A 134 -17.11 4.77 -15.05
C ALA A 134 -15.59 4.61 -15.00
N ALA A 135 -15.01 4.70 -13.81
CA ALA A 135 -13.58 4.50 -13.57
C ALA A 135 -13.20 3.04 -13.24
N SER A 136 -14.18 2.15 -13.02
CA SER A 136 -13.99 0.77 -12.54
C SER A 136 -13.18 0.72 -11.25
N LYS A 137 -13.51 1.61 -10.29
CA LYS A 137 -12.77 1.79 -9.03
C LYS A 137 -13.70 1.71 -7.83
N VAL A 138 -13.22 1.04 -6.78
CA VAL A 138 -13.92 0.93 -5.50
C VAL A 138 -13.10 1.59 -4.41
N VAL A 139 -13.76 2.28 -3.49
CA VAL A 139 -13.14 2.87 -2.30
C VAL A 139 -13.97 2.58 -1.06
N TRP A 140 -13.31 2.38 0.07
CA TRP A 140 -13.92 2.31 1.40
C TRP A 140 -12.87 2.54 2.47
N ALA A 141 -13.29 2.98 3.65
CA ALA A 141 -12.38 3.14 4.78
C ALA A 141 -12.96 2.49 6.04
N ILE A 142 -12.11 1.81 6.79
CA ILE A 142 -12.43 1.21 8.08
C ILE A 142 -11.44 1.70 9.13
N SER A 143 -11.92 1.90 10.35
CA SER A 143 -11.05 2.07 11.50
C SER A 143 -10.95 0.78 12.31
N ALA A 144 -9.76 0.54 12.82
CA ALA A 144 -9.47 -0.59 13.69
C ALA A 144 -8.62 -0.14 14.87
N GLN A 145 -8.82 -0.79 16.00
CA GLN A 145 -8.11 -0.54 17.23
C GLN A 145 -7.21 -1.70 17.60
N GLU A 146 -5.98 -1.38 17.98
CA GLU A 146 -5.07 -2.30 18.65
C GLU A 146 -4.63 -1.66 19.98
N ARG A 147 -4.95 -2.28 21.10
CA ARG A 147 -4.74 -1.68 22.43
C ARG A 147 -5.40 -0.30 22.52
N GLU A 148 -4.61 0.77 22.69
CA GLU A 148 -5.09 2.15 22.81
C GLU A 148 -5.00 2.94 21.50
N THR A 149 -4.41 2.36 20.45
CA THR A 149 -4.20 3.06 19.18
C THR A 149 -5.32 2.74 18.20
N VAL A 150 -5.91 3.76 17.61
CA VAL A 150 -6.89 3.64 16.52
C VAL A 150 -6.24 4.10 15.24
N GLY A 151 -6.21 3.20 14.26
CA GLY A 151 -5.75 3.48 12.90
C GLY A 151 -6.89 3.42 11.91
N VAL A 152 -6.65 3.93 10.71
CA VAL A 152 -7.55 3.84 9.56
C VAL A 152 -6.86 3.13 8.41
N ASN A 153 -7.60 2.22 7.78
CA ASN A 153 -7.28 1.64 6.49
C ASN A 153 -8.22 2.25 5.45
N TYR A 154 -7.64 3.03 4.54
CA TYR A 154 -8.35 3.51 3.37
C TYR A 154 -8.03 2.58 2.21
N ASN A 155 -8.99 1.78 1.82
CA ASN A 155 -8.84 0.72 0.83
C ASN A 155 -9.36 1.19 -0.51
N THR A 156 -8.63 0.88 -1.57
CA THR A 156 -9.06 1.13 -2.93
C THR A 156 -8.75 -0.05 -3.83
N LEU A 157 -9.64 -0.32 -4.77
CA LEU A 157 -9.42 -1.27 -5.85
C LEU A 157 -9.57 -0.54 -7.19
N ALA A 158 -8.63 -0.75 -8.08
CA ALA A 158 -8.78 -0.42 -9.50
C ALA A 158 -8.88 -1.74 -10.28
N LEU A 159 -10.03 -1.95 -10.94
CA LEU A 159 -10.30 -3.19 -11.66
C LEU A 159 -9.65 -3.16 -13.03
N GLY A 160 -9.04 -4.27 -13.41
CA GLY A 160 -8.45 -4.52 -14.72
C GLY A 160 -9.03 -5.76 -15.39
N ARG A 161 -8.56 -6.06 -16.59
CA ARG A 161 -9.01 -7.19 -17.40
C ARG A 161 -8.76 -8.55 -16.75
N GLN A 162 -7.60 -8.72 -16.10
CA GLN A 162 -7.13 -10.02 -15.61
C GLN A 162 -6.98 -10.06 -14.08
N GLY A 163 -7.43 -9.01 -13.40
CA GLY A 163 -7.27 -8.87 -11.97
C GLY A 163 -7.50 -7.42 -11.54
N TYR A 164 -6.92 -7.05 -10.41
CA TYR A 164 -7.09 -5.70 -9.89
C TYR A 164 -5.82 -5.21 -9.16
N LEU A 165 -5.67 -3.91 -9.13
CA LEU A 165 -4.73 -3.24 -8.23
C LEU A 165 -5.44 -2.95 -6.91
N SER A 166 -4.81 -3.33 -5.81
CA SER A 166 -5.21 -2.96 -4.45
C SER A 166 -4.25 -1.89 -3.96
N MET A 167 -4.79 -0.75 -3.56
CA MET A 167 -4.02 0.33 -2.95
C MET A 167 -4.60 0.58 -1.56
N ASN A 168 -3.82 0.25 -0.55
CA ASN A 168 -4.23 0.35 0.84
C ASN A 168 -3.40 1.40 1.56
N MET A 169 -4.04 2.52 1.91
CA MET A 169 -3.42 3.59 2.68
C MET A 169 -3.69 3.41 4.17
N VAL A 170 -2.64 3.53 4.95
CA VAL A 170 -2.65 3.36 6.40
C VAL A 170 -2.18 4.63 7.08
N GLY A 171 -2.93 5.08 8.07
CA GLY A 171 -2.60 6.24 8.88
C GLY A 171 -3.35 6.24 10.20
N SER A 172 -3.19 7.29 11.00
CA SER A 172 -4.01 7.47 12.19
C SER A 172 -5.41 7.96 11.83
N LEU A 173 -6.41 7.62 12.64
CA LEU A 173 -7.78 8.07 12.41
C LEU A 173 -7.89 9.60 12.41
N GLU A 174 -7.11 10.28 13.23
CA GLU A 174 -7.05 11.76 13.31
C GLU A 174 -6.63 12.41 11.98
N GLN A 175 -5.86 11.67 11.18
CA GLN A 175 -5.37 12.13 9.86
C GLN A 175 -6.36 11.87 8.72
N LEU A 176 -7.49 11.22 8.96
CA LEU A 176 -8.44 10.84 7.89
C LEU A 176 -8.80 12.00 6.94
N PRO A 177 -9.05 13.25 7.41
CA PRO A 177 -9.32 14.37 6.51
C PRO A 177 -8.17 14.69 5.54
N VAL A 178 -6.92 14.44 5.96
CA VAL A 178 -5.72 14.62 5.14
C VAL A 178 -5.53 13.43 4.20
N LEU A 179 -5.81 12.20 4.65
CA LEU A 179 -5.62 10.98 3.86
C LEU A 179 -6.55 10.91 2.64
N LYS A 180 -7.79 11.35 2.80
CA LYS A 180 -8.82 11.23 1.75
C LYS A 180 -8.43 11.92 0.42
N PRO A 181 -7.95 13.18 0.40
CA PRO A 181 -7.45 13.81 -0.82
C PRO A 181 -6.28 13.07 -1.48
N HIS A 182 -5.34 12.52 -0.67
CA HIS A 182 -4.21 11.74 -1.20
C HIS A 182 -4.66 10.46 -1.88
N VAL A 183 -5.61 9.74 -1.28
CA VAL A 183 -6.19 8.53 -1.89
C VAL A 183 -6.82 8.85 -3.24
N GLY A 184 -7.67 9.86 -3.31
CA GLY A 184 -8.31 10.29 -4.55
C GLY A 184 -7.30 10.66 -5.64
N LEU A 185 -6.30 11.45 -5.28
CA LEU A 185 -5.24 11.87 -6.21
C LEU A 185 -4.41 10.67 -6.70
N LEU A 186 -3.93 9.81 -5.82
CA LEU A 186 -3.11 8.67 -6.19
C LEU A 186 -3.90 7.66 -7.03
N LEU A 187 -5.16 7.39 -6.66
CA LEU A 187 -6.02 6.49 -7.40
C LEU A 187 -6.35 7.03 -8.81
N SER A 188 -6.51 8.35 -8.98
CA SER A 188 -6.75 8.96 -10.29
C SER A 188 -5.53 8.92 -11.22
N ASN A 189 -4.34 8.76 -10.65
CA ASN A 189 -3.08 8.67 -11.39
C ASN A 189 -2.64 7.24 -11.73
N VAL A 190 -3.51 6.24 -11.48
CA VAL A 190 -3.29 4.86 -11.92
C VAL A 190 -4.08 4.60 -13.20
N GLU A 191 -3.38 4.15 -14.24
CA GLU A 191 -3.94 3.81 -15.54
C GLU A 191 -3.50 2.40 -15.97
N PHE A 192 -4.46 1.52 -16.28
CA PHE A 192 -4.15 0.24 -16.92
C PHE A 192 -3.69 0.49 -18.36
N ILE A 193 -2.68 -0.25 -18.79
CA ILE A 193 -2.20 -0.16 -20.18
C ILE A 193 -3.24 -0.74 -21.15
N GLU A 194 -3.09 -0.45 -22.44
CA GLU A 194 -3.95 -0.97 -23.49
C GLU A 194 -3.98 -2.52 -23.47
N GLY A 195 -5.16 -3.09 -23.63
CA GLY A 195 -5.39 -4.54 -23.55
C GLY A 195 -5.45 -5.09 -22.12
N LYS A 196 -5.25 -4.26 -21.08
CA LYS A 196 -5.33 -4.64 -19.66
C LYS A 196 -6.42 -3.93 -18.87
N ARG A 197 -7.16 -3.01 -19.52
CA ARG A 197 -8.25 -2.25 -18.90
C ARG A 197 -9.43 -3.17 -18.57
N TYR A 198 -10.25 -2.79 -17.63
CA TYR A 198 -11.46 -3.50 -17.27
C TYR A 198 -12.41 -3.69 -18.46
N THR A 199 -12.50 -2.69 -19.33
CA THR A 199 -13.31 -2.69 -20.57
C THR A 199 -12.72 -3.55 -21.69
N ASP A 200 -11.47 -4.02 -21.57
CA ASP A 200 -10.83 -4.87 -22.57
C ASP A 200 -11.14 -6.36 -22.36
N PHE A 201 -12.03 -6.70 -21.42
CA PHE A 201 -12.43 -8.07 -21.11
C PHE A 201 -13.05 -8.78 -22.31
N ASP A 202 -12.59 -10.00 -22.57
CA ASP A 202 -13.12 -10.89 -23.59
C ASP A 202 -13.64 -12.17 -22.93
N SER A 203 -14.97 -12.32 -22.93
CA SER A 203 -15.65 -13.46 -22.30
C SER A 203 -15.31 -14.83 -22.93
N THR A 204 -14.70 -14.85 -24.11
CA THR A 204 -14.35 -16.09 -24.82
C THR A 204 -12.97 -16.62 -24.43
N THR A 205 -12.08 -15.76 -23.96
CA THR A 205 -10.67 -16.09 -23.70
C THR A 205 -10.25 -15.81 -22.26
N ASP A 206 -10.90 -14.88 -21.59
CA ASP A 206 -10.45 -14.41 -20.28
C ASP A 206 -11.04 -15.21 -19.13
N LYS A 207 -10.23 -15.41 -18.11
CA LYS A 207 -10.66 -16.03 -16.86
C LYS A 207 -11.48 -15.05 -16.04
N VAL A 208 -12.65 -15.48 -15.59
CA VAL A 208 -13.46 -14.76 -14.60
C VAL A 208 -12.95 -15.08 -13.19
N ALA A 209 -12.91 -14.08 -12.32
CA ALA A 209 -12.56 -14.25 -10.93
C ALA A 209 -13.55 -15.18 -10.21
N ALA A 210 -13.05 -15.94 -9.25
CA ALA A 210 -13.89 -16.86 -8.47
C ALA A 210 -14.85 -16.12 -7.52
N VAL A 211 -14.65 -14.81 -7.33
CA VAL A 211 -15.42 -13.98 -6.40
C VAL A 211 -15.69 -12.62 -7.00
N GLY A 212 -16.80 -12.01 -6.57
CA GLY A 212 -17.17 -10.65 -6.93
C GLY A 212 -16.65 -9.60 -5.95
N LEU A 213 -17.04 -8.36 -6.18
CA LEU A 213 -16.58 -7.19 -5.42
C LEU A 213 -16.95 -7.25 -3.93
N SER A 214 -18.15 -7.71 -3.58
CA SER A 214 -18.58 -7.83 -2.17
C SER A 214 -17.64 -8.70 -1.38
N ALA A 215 -17.23 -9.84 -1.94
CA ALA A 215 -16.28 -10.74 -1.31
C ALA A 215 -14.90 -10.10 -1.16
N LEU A 216 -14.46 -9.28 -2.11
CA LEU A 216 -13.20 -8.55 -2.01
C LEU A 216 -13.24 -7.47 -0.92
N ILE A 217 -14.37 -6.76 -0.77
CA ILE A 217 -14.56 -5.75 0.27
C ILE A 217 -14.67 -6.40 1.65
N ALA A 218 -15.51 -7.43 1.75
CA ALA A 218 -15.70 -8.19 2.99
C ALA A 218 -14.45 -8.97 3.41
N GLY A 219 -13.55 -9.20 2.45
CA GLY A 219 -12.39 -10.04 2.64
C GLY A 219 -12.76 -11.46 2.96
N ALA A 220 -13.89 -11.92 2.48
CA ALA A 220 -14.34 -13.27 2.70
C ALA A 220 -13.19 -14.22 2.40
N ALA A 221 -12.74 -14.93 3.41
CA ALA A 221 -11.77 -15.99 3.32
C ALA A 221 -12.37 -17.06 2.40
N ILE A 222 -12.10 -16.91 1.11
CA ILE A 222 -12.40 -18.00 0.19
C ILE A 222 -11.47 -19.10 0.62
N LYS A 223 -12.05 -20.17 1.09
CA LYS A 223 -11.39 -21.38 1.59
C LYS A 223 -10.49 -22.06 0.54
N SER A 224 -10.17 -21.39 -0.55
CA SER A 224 -9.22 -21.83 -1.57
C SER A 224 -7.89 -21.09 -1.38
N GLY A 225 -6.92 -21.78 -0.86
CA GLY A 225 -5.57 -21.43 -0.42
C GLY A 225 -4.78 -20.26 -1.05
N LEU A 226 -5.24 -19.65 -2.13
CA LEU A 226 -4.59 -18.51 -2.77
C LEU A 226 -5.09 -17.17 -2.24
N LEU A 227 -6.37 -17.05 -1.90
CA LEU A 227 -7.00 -15.81 -1.44
C LEU A 227 -7.01 -15.67 0.09
N ALA A 228 -6.92 -16.79 0.84
CA ALA A 228 -6.71 -16.75 2.29
C ALA A 228 -5.41 -16.00 2.68
N LYS A 229 -4.42 -15.97 1.78
CA LYS A 229 -3.20 -15.18 1.98
C LYS A 229 -3.39 -13.68 1.76
N LEU A 230 -4.42 -13.27 1.04
CA LEU A 230 -4.66 -11.85 0.74
C LEU A 230 -5.24 -11.09 1.93
N TRP A 231 -6.09 -11.72 2.67
CA TRP A 231 -6.81 -11.10 3.78
C TRP A 231 -5.95 -10.85 5.00
N ALA A 232 -5.02 -11.75 5.28
CA ALA A 232 -4.00 -11.54 6.31
C ALA A 232 -3.17 -10.27 6.09
N PHE A 233 -3.30 -9.60 4.94
CA PHE A 233 -2.49 -8.44 4.55
C PHE A 233 -3.20 -7.09 4.61
N ILE A 234 -4.54 -7.06 4.64
CA ILE A 234 -5.28 -5.79 4.66
C ILE A 234 -5.32 -5.22 6.08
N ILE A 235 -5.46 -6.05 7.08
CA ILE A 235 -5.68 -5.63 8.47
C ILE A 235 -4.39 -5.44 9.30
N PRO A 236 -3.34 -6.28 9.20
CA PRO A 236 -2.15 -6.10 10.02
C PRO A 236 -1.39 -4.79 9.82
N LEU A 237 -1.69 -4.10 8.72
CA LEU A 237 -1.06 -2.82 8.41
C LEU A 237 -1.54 -1.66 9.30
N VAL A 238 -2.61 -1.84 10.07
CA VAL A 238 -3.28 -0.75 10.79
C VAL A 238 -2.42 -0.16 11.89
N ILE A 239 -1.47 -0.91 12.44
CA ILE A 239 -0.84 -0.45 13.67
C ILE A 239 0.66 -0.79 13.73
N ALA A 240 1.37 -0.22 12.80
CA ALA A 240 2.73 0.16 13.13
C ALA A 240 2.62 1.32 14.13
N GLY A 241 2.71 1.02 15.42
CA GLY A 241 2.54 2.02 16.46
C GLY A 241 3.36 3.28 16.18
N LYS A 242 2.97 4.44 16.74
CA LYS A 242 3.63 5.76 16.59
C LYS A 242 5.16 5.70 16.56
N LYS A 243 5.78 4.74 17.26
CA LYS A 243 7.23 4.49 17.25
C LYS A 243 7.75 3.96 15.90
N LEU A 244 7.01 3.14 15.19
CA LEU A 244 7.44 2.54 13.93
C LEU A 244 7.22 3.49 12.75
N LEU A 245 6.10 4.23 12.77
CA LEU A 245 5.87 5.37 11.86
C LEU A 245 6.94 6.45 12.06
N MET A 246 7.33 6.74 13.31
CA MET A 246 8.41 7.64 13.64
C MET A 246 9.78 7.15 13.16
N LEU A 247 10.05 5.84 13.25
CA LEU A 247 11.25 5.23 12.68
C LEU A 247 11.26 5.28 11.16
N LEU A 248 10.09 5.13 10.52
CA LEU A 248 9.92 5.27 9.08
C LEU A 248 10.21 6.71 8.65
N VAL A 249 9.70 7.71 9.36
CA VAL A 249 9.97 9.13 9.12
C VAL A 249 11.43 9.48 9.37
N ILE A 250 12.05 8.98 10.44
CA ILE A 250 13.48 9.20 10.76
C ILE A 250 14.39 8.51 9.72
N ALA A 251 14.09 7.28 9.33
CA ALA A 251 14.84 6.58 8.28
C ALA A 251 14.70 7.27 6.91
N LEU A 252 13.56 7.91 6.66
CA LEU A 252 13.25 8.63 5.43
C LEU A 252 13.81 10.07 5.46
N GLY A 253 13.73 10.78 6.58
CA GLY A 253 14.23 12.16 6.76
C GLY A 253 15.75 12.23 6.80
N GLY A 254 16.41 11.32 7.49
CA GLY A 254 17.86 11.25 7.59
C GLY A 254 18.59 11.04 6.25
N LEU A 255 17.92 10.44 5.28
CA LEU A 255 18.45 10.27 3.91
C LEU A 255 18.32 11.53 3.06
N ALA A 256 17.24 12.28 3.21
CA ALA A 256 17.05 13.55 2.49
C ALA A 256 18.10 14.59 2.93
N ALA A 257 18.33 14.75 4.23
CA ALA A 257 19.31 15.69 4.74
C ALA A 257 20.75 15.42 4.25
N LYS A 258 21.11 14.16 4.03
CA LYS A 258 22.45 13.78 3.53
C LYS A 258 22.62 14.00 2.03
N TYR A 259 21.51 14.03 1.26
CA TYR A 259 21.56 14.29 -0.19
C TYR A 259 21.60 15.80 -0.51
N PHE A 260 20.93 16.63 0.30
CA PHE A 260 20.93 18.08 0.13
C PHE A 260 22.15 18.78 0.72
N ASN A 261 22.94 18.11 1.59
CA ASN A 261 24.13 18.66 2.21
C ASN A 261 25.47 18.34 1.50
N LYS A 262 25.43 17.79 0.29
CA LYS A 262 26.64 17.74 -0.56
C LYS A 262 26.95 19.13 -1.09
N LYS A 263 27.76 19.90 -0.35
CA LYS A 263 28.41 21.10 -0.89
C LYS A 263 29.19 20.72 -2.14
N PRO A 264 29.14 21.52 -3.22
CA PRO A 264 29.97 21.28 -4.39
C PRO A 264 31.45 21.37 -3.97
N LYS A 265 32.25 20.42 -4.45
CA LYS A 265 33.69 20.43 -4.27
C LYS A 265 34.24 21.74 -4.91
N PRO A 266 35.11 22.52 -4.23
CA PRO A 266 35.75 23.66 -4.85
C PRO A 266 36.65 23.16 -5.99
N GLU A 267 36.44 23.74 -7.16
CA GLU A 267 37.24 23.54 -8.34
C GLU A 267 38.64 24.03 -8.03
N GLN A 268 39.64 23.14 -8.11
CA GLN A 268 41.05 23.52 -7.98
C GLN A 268 41.43 24.37 -9.20
N ALA A 269 41.61 25.65 -8.96
CA ALA A 269 42.18 26.55 -9.94
C ALA A 269 43.62 26.05 -10.29
N GLY A 270 43.78 25.63 -11.53
CA GLY A 270 45.08 25.24 -12.07
C GLY A 270 46.03 26.45 -12.09
N GLY A 271 47.07 26.35 -11.29
CA GLY A 271 48.17 27.30 -11.31
C GLY A 271 48.92 27.25 -12.63
N GLY A 272 48.89 28.34 -13.36
CA GLY A 272 49.63 28.56 -14.58
C GLY A 272 51.13 28.58 -14.33
N GLY A 273 51.88 27.89 -15.17
CA GLY A 273 53.32 27.86 -15.18
C GLY A 273 53.93 29.20 -15.52
N GLY A 274 54.87 29.61 -14.72
CA GLY A 274 55.77 30.70 -15.02
C GLY A 274 56.87 30.23 -15.98
N LEU A 275 57.00 30.92 -17.08
CA LEU A 275 58.18 30.96 -17.90
C LEU A 275 59.24 31.82 -17.22
N SER A 276 60.44 31.34 -17.17
CA SER A 276 61.62 32.19 -17.04
C SER A 276 62.74 31.63 -17.90
N SER A 277 63.14 32.50 -18.73
CA SER A 277 64.44 32.68 -19.43
C SER A 277 65.64 31.92 -18.85
#